data_ccb0203901b301f9a64e038fb13f1061
#
_entry.id   ccb0203901b301f9a64e038fb13f1061
#
_cell.length_a   1.000
_cell.length_b   1.000
_cell.length_c   1.000
_cell.angle_alpha   90.00
_cell.angle_beta   90.00
_cell.angle_gamma   90.00
#
_symmetry.space_group_name_H-M   'P 1'
#
loop_
_entity.id
_entity.type
_entity.pdbx_description
1 polymer ?
#
loop_
_entity_poly.entity_id
_entity_poly.type
_entity_poly.pdbx_seq_one_letter_code
_entity_poly.pdbx_strand_id
1 'polypeptide(L)' 'SDEEKYCVDILTQINACRGALKKVGLKVLDRHVNGCVKNAISQSEGEEEIISELMDVIDKFSD' A
#
# COMPACT_ATOMS: atom_id res chain seq x y z
N SER A 1 0.11 35.54 -4.72
CA SER A 1 -1.30 35.89 -4.95
C SER A 1 -2.22 34.89 -4.27
N ASP A 2 -3.48 35.23 -4.10
CA ASP A 2 -4.48 34.38 -3.50
C ASP A 2 -4.67 33.10 -4.30
N GLU A 3 -4.55 33.19 -5.61
CA GLU A 3 -4.70 32.04 -6.52
C GLU A 3 -3.56 31.04 -6.33
N GLU A 4 -2.35 31.52 -6.18
CA GLU A 4 -1.19 30.65 -5.90
C GLU A 4 -1.34 29.95 -4.55
N LYS A 5 -1.78 30.67 -3.54
CA LYS A 5 -2.00 30.13 -2.21
C LYS A 5 -3.05 29.02 -2.24
N TYR A 6 -4.13 29.24 -3.00
CA TYR A 6 -5.20 28.28 -3.17
C TYR A 6 -4.69 26.97 -3.80
N CYS A 7 -3.89 27.08 -4.86
CA CYS A 7 -3.30 25.93 -5.53
C CYS A 7 -2.37 25.14 -4.61
N VAL A 8 -1.55 25.83 -3.85
CA VAL A 8 -0.63 25.20 -2.89
C VAL A 8 -1.41 24.47 -1.80
N ASP A 9 -2.48 25.07 -1.31
CA ASP A 9 -3.34 24.45 -0.29
C ASP A 9 -3.96 23.16 -0.82
N ILE A 10 -4.46 23.17 -2.05
CA ILE A 10 -5.03 21.97 -2.68
C ILE A 10 -3.98 20.87 -2.81
N LEU A 11 -2.79 21.23 -3.31
CA LEU A 11 -1.70 20.26 -3.48
C LEU A 11 -1.27 19.67 -2.15
N THR A 12 -1.27 20.49 -1.10
CA THR A 12 -0.94 20.05 0.25
C THR A 12 -1.97 19.03 0.75
N GLN A 13 -3.25 19.28 0.50
CA GLN A 13 -4.33 18.36 0.88
C GLN A 13 -4.24 17.05 0.09
N ILE A 14 -3.96 17.13 -1.19
CA ILE A 14 -3.77 15.94 -2.03
C ILE A 14 -2.63 15.09 -1.47
N ASN A 15 -1.52 15.71 -1.13
CA ASN A 15 -0.37 15.00 -0.58
C ASN A 15 -0.70 14.33 0.77
N ALA A 16 -1.48 15.00 1.60
CA ALA A 16 -1.95 14.44 2.87
C ALA A 16 -2.84 13.21 2.63
N CYS A 17 -3.74 13.28 1.66
CA CYS A 17 -4.59 12.16 1.28
C CYS A 17 -3.78 10.98 0.75
N ARG A 18 -2.76 11.24 -0.05
CA ARG A 18 -1.85 10.20 -0.53
C ARG A 18 -1.19 9.48 0.64
N GLY A 19 -0.70 10.23 1.62
CA GLY A 19 -0.08 9.67 2.81
C GLY A 19 -1.04 8.80 3.62
N ALA A 20 -2.28 9.27 3.79
CA ALA A 20 -3.32 8.52 4.49
C ALA A 20 -3.65 7.23 3.76
N LEU A 21 -3.82 7.29 2.43
CA LEU A 21 -4.10 6.12 1.61
C LEU A 21 -2.95 5.11 1.66
N LYS A 22 -1.73 5.58 1.66
CA LYS A 22 -0.56 4.71 1.78
C LYS A 22 -0.59 3.94 3.11
N LYS A 23 -0.92 4.61 4.20
CA LYS A 23 -1.04 3.97 5.52
C LYS A 23 -2.13 2.91 5.55
N VAL A 24 -3.29 3.21 4.96
CA VAL A 24 -4.37 2.24 4.85
C VAL A 24 -3.91 1.03 4.04
N GLY A 25 -3.25 1.27 2.91
CA GLY A 25 -2.72 0.22 2.06
C GLY A 25 -1.72 -0.68 2.80
N LEU A 26 -0.83 -0.10 3.59
CA LEU A 26 0.13 -0.86 4.39
C LEU A 26 -0.58 -1.71 5.46
N LYS A 27 -1.66 -1.22 6.04
CA LYS A 27 -2.47 -2.00 6.98
C LYS A 27 -3.12 -3.21 6.30
N VAL A 28 -3.67 -3.00 5.10
CA VAL A 28 -4.25 -4.07 4.32
C VAL A 28 -3.19 -5.12 3.96
N LEU A 29 -2.01 -4.66 3.55
CA LEU A 29 -0.88 -5.53 3.23
C LEU A 29 -0.46 -6.35 4.45
N ASP A 30 -0.36 -5.71 5.62
CA ASP A 30 -0.04 -6.38 6.87
C ASP A 30 -1.03 -7.52 7.16
N ARG A 31 -2.31 -7.26 7.01
CA ARG A 31 -3.36 -8.27 7.21
C ARG A 31 -3.24 -9.40 6.18
N HIS A 32 -2.91 -9.07 4.95
CA HIS A 32 -2.72 -10.06 3.90
C HIS A 32 -1.54 -10.99 4.21
N VAL A 33 -0.42 -10.41 4.65
CA VAL A 33 0.75 -11.19 5.03
C VAL A 33 0.46 -12.10 6.24
N ASN A 34 -0.18 -11.57 7.26
CA ASN A 34 -0.47 -12.33 8.48
C ASN A 34 -1.58 -13.35 8.32
N GLY A 35 -2.45 -13.18 7.32
CA GLY A 35 -3.53 -14.11 7.03
C GLY A 35 -3.21 -15.01 5.85
N CYS A 36 -3.43 -14.51 4.66
CA CYS A 36 -3.38 -15.32 3.43
C CYS A 36 -2.00 -15.88 3.11
N VAL A 37 -0.95 -15.04 3.23
CA VAL A 37 0.41 -15.47 2.89
C VAL A 37 0.92 -16.49 3.89
N LYS A 38 0.78 -16.18 5.17
CA LYS A 38 1.21 -17.08 6.25
C LYS A 38 0.48 -18.43 6.17
N ASN A 39 -0.80 -18.39 5.87
CA ASN A 39 -1.60 -19.61 5.73
C ASN A 39 -1.15 -20.45 4.54
N ALA A 40 -0.87 -19.83 3.39
CA ALA A 40 -0.39 -20.53 2.20
C ALA A 40 0.96 -21.21 2.47
N ILE A 41 1.87 -20.51 3.14
CA ILE A 41 3.19 -21.04 3.50
C ILE A 41 3.03 -22.21 4.49
N SER A 42 2.19 -22.06 5.49
CA SER A 42 1.95 -23.09 6.51
C SER A 42 1.40 -24.38 5.89
N GLN A 43 0.57 -24.27 4.86
CA GLN A 43 -0.04 -25.42 4.19
C GLN A 43 0.77 -25.90 2.99
N SER A 44 1.88 -25.24 2.67
CA SER A 44 2.71 -25.55 1.51
C SER A 44 1.90 -25.58 0.22
N GLU A 45 0.96 -24.66 0.09
CA GLU A 45 0.03 -24.60 -1.03
C GLU A 45 0.01 -23.24 -1.67
N GLY A 46 0.46 -23.15 -2.93
CA GLY A 46 0.49 -21.91 -3.68
C GLY A 46 1.48 -20.87 -3.15
N GLU A 47 2.47 -21.29 -2.39
CA GLU A 47 3.42 -20.39 -1.73
C GLU A 47 4.25 -19.57 -2.70
N GLU A 48 4.68 -20.17 -3.82
CA GLU A 48 5.46 -19.43 -4.81
C GLU A 48 4.67 -18.31 -5.46
N GLU A 49 3.44 -18.58 -5.84
CA GLU A 49 2.54 -17.59 -6.45
C GLU A 49 2.20 -16.48 -5.46
N ILE A 50 1.94 -16.83 -4.22
CA ILE A 50 1.60 -15.87 -3.16
C ILE A 50 2.78 -14.95 -2.87
N ILE A 51 3.98 -15.50 -2.78
CA ILE A 51 5.18 -14.71 -2.53
C ILE A 51 5.49 -13.79 -3.71
N SER A 52 5.38 -14.31 -4.93
CA SER A 52 5.59 -13.51 -6.14
C SER A 52 4.59 -12.34 -6.21
N GLU A 53 3.33 -12.59 -5.92
CA GLU A 53 2.28 -11.59 -5.87
C GLU A 53 2.57 -10.54 -4.79
N LEU A 54 3.02 -10.99 -3.63
CA LEU A 54 3.39 -10.10 -2.51
C LEU A 54 4.54 -9.18 -2.91
N MET A 55 5.57 -9.72 -3.53
CA MET A 55 6.73 -8.91 -3.97
C MET A 55 6.30 -7.87 -5.01
N ASP A 56 5.39 -8.22 -5.91
CA ASP A 56 4.83 -7.31 -6.89
C ASP A 56 4.09 -6.15 -6.23
N VAL A 57 3.27 -6.46 -5.22
CA VAL A 57 2.50 -5.47 -4.48
C VAL A 57 3.44 -4.52 -3.72
N ILE A 58 4.45 -5.08 -3.06
CA ILE A 58 5.45 -4.28 -2.34
C ILE A 58 6.15 -3.32 -3.30
N ASP A 59 6.57 -3.82 -4.45
CA ASP A 59 7.24 -3.01 -5.46
C ASP A 59 6.36 -1.84 -5.93
N LYS A 60 5.08 -2.10 -6.20
CA LYS A 60 4.13 -1.07 -6.62
C LYS A 60 3.81 -0.06 -5.53
N PHE A 61 3.89 -0.46 -4.27
CA PHE A 61 3.64 0.42 -3.13
C PHE A 61 4.87 1.21 -2.71
N SER A 62 6.06 0.82 -3.14
CA SER A 62 7.31 1.50 -2.80
C SER A 62 7.56 2.62 -3.81
N ASP A 63 7.54 3.83 -3.35
CA ASP A 63 7.85 4.98 -4.19
C ASP A 63 9.33 5.34 -4.12
#